data_152f6ef4c449ae451f6df5d52572c641
#
_entry.id   152f6ef4c449ae451f6df5d52572c641
#
_cell.length_a   1.000
_cell.length_b   1.000
_cell.length_c   1.000
_cell.angle_alpha   90.00
_cell.angle_beta   90.00
_cell.angle_gamma   90.00
#
_symmetry.space_group_name_H-M   'P 1'
#
loop_
_entity.id
_entity.type
_entity.pdbx_description
1 polymer ?
#
loop_
_entity_poly.entity_id
_entity_poly.type
_entity_poly.pdbx_seq_one_letter_code
_entity_poly.pdbx_strand_id
1 'polypeptide(L)'
;MGKIFFKDLYQKLGLSLHEYTFDEHDQTVAYSLSIPFVSTFAFAAVMKHQDAPGTTFKRHMQIAKGVLNEDDYLLQEILFNPSTSGQVAQIREELAELIDIIDHKDAKRMKLFLTKIRNHVKEDIEIRQQK
;
A
#
# COMPACT_ATOMS: atom_id res chain seq x y z
N MET A 1 16.74 12.03 -14.91
CA MET A 1 16.24 11.66 -13.60
C MET A 1 15.75 10.22 -13.49
N GLY A 2 15.12 9.68 -14.49
CA GLY A 2 14.46 8.38 -14.45
C GLY A 2 15.19 7.23 -13.75
N LYS A 3 16.12 6.58 -14.43
CA LYS A 3 16.74 5.33 -13.95
C LYS A 3 17.56 5.53 -12.67
N ILE A 4 18.35 6.59 -12.60
CA ILE A 4 19.20 6.88 -11.42
C ILE A 4 18.34 7.20 -10.21
N PHE A 5 17.28 7.99 -10.40
CA PHE A 5 16.36 8.35 -9.33
C PHE A 5 15.71 7.11 -8.70
N PHE A 6 15.17 6.21 -9.51
CA PHE A 6 14.52 5.00 -9.00
C PHE A 6 15.51 4.07 -8.30
N LYS A 7 16.75 3.99 -8.79
CA LYS A 7 17.79 3.20 -8.17
C LYS A 7 18.09 3.68 -6.74
N ASP A 8 18.27 4.99 -6.57
CA ASP A 8 18.49 5.60 -5.26
C ASP A 8 17.27 5.42 -4.36
N LEU A 9 16.06 5.55 -4.91
CA LEU A 9 14.82 5.36 -4.18
C LEU A 9 14.72 3.95 -3.62
N TYR A 10 15.02 2.93 -4.42
CA TYR A 10 14.99 1.55 -3.96
C TYR A 10 15.99 1.30 -2.85
N GLN A 11 17.20 1.84 -2.96
CA GLN A 11 18.21 1.73 -1.92
C GLN A 11 17.76 2.39 -0.61
N LYS A 12 17.23 3.59 -0.72
CA LYS A 12 16.76 4.37 0.44
C LYS A 12 15.65 3.65 1.19
N LEU A 13 14.77 2.97 0.47
CA LEU A 13 13.62 2.26 1.05
C LEU A 13 13.93 0.80 1.39
N GLY A 14 15.19 0.36 1.20
CA GLY A 14 15.60 -1.01 1.52
C GLY A 14 15.08 -2.05 0.54
N LEU A 15 14.72 -1.66 -0.67
CA LEU A 15 14.22 -2.56 -1.70
C LEU A 15 15.36 -3.15 -2.52
N SER A 16 15.16 -4.38 -3.01
CA SER A 16 16.12 -5.04 -3.88
C SER A 16 16.17 -4.36 -5.25
N LEU A 17 17.41 -4.23 -5.79
CA LEU A 17 17.59 -3.68 -7.12
C LEU A 17 17.56 -4.79 -8.15
N HIS A 18 16.73 -4.61 -9.17
CA HIS A 18 16.66 -5.48 -10.34
C HIS A 18 16.68 -4.63 -11.59
N GLU A 19 17.10 -5.22 -12.70
CA GLU A 19 17.00 -4.53 -13.97
C GLU A 19 15.59 -4.71 -14.54
N TYR A 20 14.93 -3.58 -14.80
CA TYR A 20 13.57 -3.53 -15.35
C TYR A 20 13.52 -2.58 -16.54
N THR A 21 12.55 -2.79 -17.43
CA THR A 21 12.15 -1.77 -18.41
C THR A 21 11.49 -0.59 -17.67
N PHE A 22 11.30 0.54 -18.38
CA PHE A 22 10.60 1.69 -17.78
C PHE A 22 9.18 1.32 -17.31
N ASP A 23 8.45 0.55 -18.11
CA ASP A 23 7.10 0.11 -17.72
C ASP A 23 7.15 -0.79 -16.50
N GLU A 24 8.11 -1.70 -16.43
CA GLU A 24 8.29 -2.58 -15.28
C GLU A 24 8.65 -1.78 -14.02
N HIS A 25 9.51 -0.77 -14.14
CA HIS A 25 9.83 0.14 -13.05
C HIS A 25 8.58 0.87 -12.54
N ASP A 26 7.80 1.44 -13.46
CA ASP A 26 6.60 2.17 -13.11
C ASP A 26 5.58 1.28 -12.40
N GLN A 27 5.36 0.07 -12.93
CA GLN A 27 4.45 -0.89 -12.31
C GLN A 27 4.96 -1.34 -10.95
N THR A 28 6.25 -1.59 -10.81
CA THR A 28 6.86 -2.02 -9.54
C THR A 28 6.75 -0.93 -8.49
N VAL A 29 7.01 0.34 -8.85
CA VAL A 29 6.87 1.47 -7.93
C VAL A 29 5.42 1.61 -7.49
N ALA A 30 4.47 1.56 -8.43
CA ALA A 30 3.05 1.66 -8.09
C ALA A 30 2.62 0.53 -7.15
N TYR A 31 3.04 -0.69 -7.44
CA TYR A 31 2.65 -1.85 -6.64
C TYR A 31 3.35 -1.87 -5.28
N SER A 32 4.65 -1.64 -5.25
CA SER A 32 5.46 -1.83 -4.03
C SER A 32 5.44 -0.63 -3.10
N LEU A 33 5.23 0.57 -3.62
CA LEU A 33 5.33 1.81 -2.85
C LEU A 33 4.03 2.59 -2.82
N SER A 34 3.42 2.82 -3.99
CA SER A 34 2.26 3.70 -4.08
C SER A 34 1.03 3.11 -3.37
N ILE A 35 0.79 1.81 -3.53
CA ILE A 35 -0.34 1.15 -2.86
C ILE A 35 -0.20 1.24 -1.34
N PRO A 36 0.93 0.81 -0.72
CA PRO A 36 1.10 0.98 0.72
C PRO A 36 1.07 2.43 1.18
N PHE A 37 1.71 3.34 0.44
CA PHE A 37 1.76 4.75 0.82
C PHE A 37 0.36 5.38 0.80
N VAL A 38 -0.42 5.14 -0.25
CA VAL A 38 -1.78 5.67 -0.34
C VAL A 38 -2.67 5.10 0.76
N SER A 39 -2.54 3.83 1.08
CA SER A 39 -3.28 3.21 2.18
C SER A 39 -2.92 3.88 3.51
N THR A 40 -1.65 4.14 3.74
CA THR A 40 -1.15 4.84 4.93
C THR A 40 -1.66 6.28 4.98
N PHE A 41 -1.62 6.98 3.85
CA PHE A 41 -2.11 8.37 3.79
C PHE A 41 -3.62 8.45 4.05
N ALA A 42 -4.40 7.51 3.51
CA ALA A 42 -5.83 7.46 3.78
C ALA A 42 -6.11 7.27 5.27
N PHE A 43 -5.40 6.34 5.90
CA PHE A 43 -5.49 6.15 7.36
C PHE A 43 -5.12 7.43 8.10
N ALA A 44 -3.97 8.03 7.80
CA ALA A 44 -3.49 9.23 8.49
C ALA A 44 -4.42 10.43 8.31
N ALA A 45 -5.05 10.53 7.14
CA ALA A 45 -5.97 11.64 6.84
C ALA A 45 -7.26 11.56 7.63
N VAL A 46 -7.72 10.36 8.00
CA VAL A 46 -9.00 10.18 8.71
C VAL A 46 -8.83 9.87 10.19
N MET A 47 -7.61 9.53 10.63
CA MET A 47 -7.38 9.17 12.03
C MET A 47 -7.65 10.33 12.98
N LYS A 48 -8.08 10.01 14.18
CA LYS A 48 -8.26 10.98 15.27
C LYS A 48 -7.44 10.52 16.46
N HIS A 49 -7.03 11.47 17.29
CA HIS A 49 -6.27 11.16 18.49
C HIS A 49 -6.99 10.15 19.38
N GLN A 50 -6.25 9.18 19.88
CA GLN A 50 -6.72 8.18 20.84
C GLN A 50 -5.85 8.25 22.09
N ASP A 51 -6.47 8.34 23.26
CA ASP A 51 -5.72 8.38 24.54
C ASP A 51 -5.07 7.04 24.86
N ALA A 52 -5.74 5.95 24.50
CA ALA A 52 -5.25 4.59 24.75
C ALA A 52 -5.42 3.73 23.48
N PRO A 53 -4.62 3.98 22.43
CA PRO A 53 -4.76 3.25 21.19
C PRO A 53 -4.36 1.78 21.33
N GLY A 54 -5.06 0.90 20.62
CA GLY A 54 -4.70 -0.50 20.53
C GLY A 54 -3.44 -0.72 19.70
N THR A 55 -2.94 -1.95 19.73
CA THR A 55 -1.68 -2.33 19.06
C THR A 55 -1.70 -2.05 17.56
N THR A 56 -2.79 -2.42 16.88
CA THR A 56 -2.92 -2.22 15.43
C THR A 56 -2.88 -0.74 15.07
N PHE A 57 -3.62 0.10 15.80
CA PHE A 57 -3.62 1.53 15.59
C PHE A 57 -2.23 2.13 15.77
N LYS A 58 -1.52 1.74 16.83
CA LYS A 58 -0.15 2.20 17.09
C LYS A 58 0.80 1.84 15.96
N ARG A 59 0.70 0.62 15.43
CA ARG A 59 1.55 0.18 14.31
C ARG A 59 1.30 1.00 13.06
N HIS A 60 0.04 1.26 12.73
CA HIS A 60 -0.30 2.10 11.59
C HIS A 60 0.22 3.53 11.76
N MET A 61 0.13 4.06 12.97
CA MET A 61 0.67 5.39 13.27
C MET A 61 2.18 5.45 13.11
N GLN A 62 2.90 4.41 13.52
CA GLN A 62 4.35 4.34 13.36
C GLN A 62 4.75 4.30 11.88
N ILE A 63 4.03 3.52 11.08
CA ILE A 63 4.25 3.47 9.64
C ILE A 63 3.99 4.85 9.02
N ALA A 64 2.88 5.48 9.36
CA ALA A 64 2.52 6.80 8.86
C ALA A 64 3.58 7.84 9.20
N LYS A 65 4.06 7.84 10.43
CA LYS A 65 5.11 8.76 10.89
C LYS A 65 6.39 8.58 10.07
N GLY A 66 6.78 7.34 9.81
CA GLY A 66 7.96 7.05 9.00
C GLY A 66 7.83 7.53 7.57
N VAL A 67 6.71 7.23 6.91
CA VAL A 67 6.46 7.64 5.53
C VAL A 67 6.39 9.16 5.41
N LEU A 68 5.68 9.82 6.32
CA LEU A 68 5.48 11.27 6.28
C LEU A 68 6.74 12.07 6.65
N ASN A 69 7.79 11.41 7.14
CA ASN A 69 9.09 12.03 7.38
C ASN A 69 9.88 12.25 6.08
N GLU A 70 9.48 11.62 4.99
CA GLU A 70 10.11 11.86 3.69
C GLU A 70 9.70 13.23 3.15
N ASP A 71 10.53 13.81 2.27
CA ASP A 71 10.21 15.10 1.70
C ASP A 71 9.08 15.02 0.66
N ASP A 72 8.41 16.14 0.46
CA ASP A 72 7.25 16.21 -0.44
C ASP A 72 7.60 15.84 -1.87
N TYR A 73 8.78 16.22 -2.34
CA TYR A 73 9.20 15.94 -3.71
C TYR A 73 9.30 14.42 -3.94
N LEU A 74 9.91 13.71 -3.00
CA LEU A 74 10.04 12.26 -3.10
C LEU A 74 8.68 11.57 -3.11
N LEU A 75 7.78 11.99 -2.21
CA LEU A 75 6.44 11.43 -2.15
C LEU A 75 5.65 11.72 -3.43
N GLN A 76 5.77 12.93 -3.97
CA GLN A 76 5.11 13.28 -5.23
C GLN A 76 5.63 12.45 -6.40
N GLU A 77 6.94 12.25 -6.50
CA GLU A 77 7.52 11.43 -7.57
C GLU A 77 6.98 10.00 -7.54
N ILE A 78 6.83 9.43 -6.35
CA ILE A 78 6.25 8.10 -6.20
C ILE A 78 4.77 8.09 -6.61
N LEU A 79 3.99 9.05 -6.10
CA LEU A 79 2.53 9.04 -6.29
C LEU A 79 2.12 9.52 -7.68
N PHE A 80 2.92 10.34 -8.34
CA PHE A 80 2.64 10.82 -9.69
C PHE A 80 3.14 9.88 -10.78
N ASN A 81 3.65 8.71 -10.39
CA ASN A 81 4.03 7.66 -11.33
C ASN A 81 2.83 7.31 -12.22
N PRO A 82 3.03 7.13 -13.55
CA PRO A 82 1.91 6.86 -14.48
C PRO A 82 1.05 5.65 -14.11
N SER A 83 1.63 4.65 -13.46
CA SER A 83 0.90 3.43 -13.08
C SER A 83 0.13 3.56 -11.77
N THR A 84 0.37 4.60 -10.97
CA THR A 84 -0.19 4.73 -9.63
C THR A 84 -1.71 4.85 -9.64
N SER A 85 -2.26 5.70 -10.49
CA SER A 85 -3.71 5.96 -10.51
C SER A 85 -4.52 4.68 -10.73
N GLY A 86 -4.11 3.86 -11.69
CA GLY A 86 -4.81 2.60 -11.98
C GLY A 86 -4.71 1.59 -10.85
N GLN A 87 -3.54 1.48 -10.23
CA GLN A 87 -3.33 0.56 -9.11
C GLN A 87 -4.13 0.99 -7.87
N VAL A 88 -4.09 2.28 -7.56
CA VAL A 88 -4.78 2.83 -6.39
C VAL A 88 -6.30 2.79 -6.56
N ALA A 89 -6.80 2.89 -7.78
CA ALA A 89 -8.24 2.77 -8.05
C ALA A 89 -8.79 1.43 -7.58
N GLN A 90 -8.00 0.37 -7.60
CA GLN A 90 -8.40 -0.93 -7.07
C GLN A 90 -8.68 -0.89 -5.57
N ILE A 91 -7.92 -0.09 -4.81
CA ILE A 91 -8.18 0.11 -3.38
C ILE A 91 -9.55 0.74 -3.18
N ARG A 92 -9.88 1.74 -3.99
CA ARG A 92 -11.20 2.39 -3.93
C ARG A 92 -12.33 1.38 -4.17
N GLU A 93 -12.18 0.51 -5.16
CA GLU A 93 -13.18 -0.51 -5.47
C GLU A 93 -13.34 -1.51 -4.32
N GLU A 94 -12.24 -1.97 -3.75
CA GLU A 94 -12.30 -2.90 -2.62
C GLU A 94 -12.89 -2.23 -1.38
N LEU A 95 -12.58 -0.97 -1.13
CA LEU A 95 -13.19 -0.21 -0.03
C LEU A 95 -14.68 -0.02 -0.24
N ALA A 96 -15.12 0.25 -1.46
CA ALA A 96 -16.55 0.39 -1.76
C ALA A 96 -17.30 -0.91 -1.47
N GLU A 97 -16.75 -2.05 -1.88
CA GLU A 97 -17.33 -3.36 -1.57
C GLU A 97 -17.39 -3.60 -0.07
N LEU A 98 -16.29 -3.33 0.63
CA LEU A 98 -16.23 -3.53 2.08
C LEU A 98 -17.24 -2.64 2.81
N ILE A 99 -17.38 -1.39 2.40
CA ILE A 99 -18.38 -0.46 2.97
C ILE A 99 -19.79 -1.02 2.78
N ASP A 100 -20.10 -1.53 1.58
CA ASP A 100 -21.40 -2.10 1.31
C ASP A 100 -21.70 -3.32 2.19
N ILE A 101 -20.73 -4.19 2.36
CA ILE A 101 -20.82 -5.33 3.26
C ILE A 101 -21.10 -4.89 4.70
N ILE A 102 -20.38 -3.87 5.16
CA ILE A 102 -20.51 -3.33 6.53
C ILE A 102 -21.88 -2.70 6.72
N ASP A 103 -22.32 -1.88 5.75
CA ASP A 103 -23.59 -1.18 5.85
C ASP A 103 -24.79 -2.13 5.93
N HIS A 104 -24.72 -3.25 5.21
CA HIS A 104 -25.77 -4.27 5.20
C HIS A 104 -25.57 -5.34 6.27
N LYS A 105 -24.46 -5.29 7.02
CA LYS A 105 -24.11 -6.32 8.01
C LYS A 105 -24.20 -7.72 7.44
N ASP A 106 -23.72 -7.87 6.20
CA ASP A 106 -23.81 -9.11 5.43
C ASP A 106 -22.69 -10.08 5.86
N ALA A 107 -23.01 -10.93 6.83
CA ALA A 107 -22.04 -11.86 7.41
C ALA A 107 -21.51 -12.86 6.37
N LYS A 108 -22.33 -13.29 5.44
CA LYS A 108 -21.93 -14.25 4.40
C LYS A 108 -20.92 -13.63 3.44
N ARG A 109 -21.20 -12.43 2.94
CA ARG A 109 -20.28 -11.70 2.09
C ARG A 109 -19.00 -11.32 2.82
N MET A 110 -19.10 -10.95 4.10
CA MET A 110 -17.91 -10.65 4.90
C MET A 110 -16.99 -11.86 5.01
N LYS A 111 -17.56 -13.03 5.25
CA LYS A 111 -16.80 -14.29 5.31
C LYS A 111 -16.06 -14.55 3.99
N LEU A 112 -16.75 -14.37 2.86
CA LEU A 112 -16.14 -14.55 1.54
C LEU A 112 -15.02 -13.55 1.29
N PHE A 113 -15.25 -12.30 1.65
CA PHE A 113 -14.25 -11.22 1.51
C PHE A 113 -12.99 -11.53 2.32
N LEU A 114 -13.16 -11.89 3.58
CA LEU A 114 -12.03 -12.23 4.47
C LEU A 114 -11.28 -13.47 4.00
N THR A 115 -12.00 -14.47 3.48
CA THR A 115 -11.37 -15.68 2.93
C THR A 115 -10.50 -15.32 1.71
N LYS A 116 -11.01 -14.45 0.82
CA LYS A 116 -10.24 -13.95 -0.32
C LYS A 116 -8.93 -13.29 0.11
N ILE A 117 -9.00 -12.43 1.10
CA ILE A 117 -7.82 -11.70 1.60
C ILE A 117 -6.83 -12.65 2.25
N ARG A 118 -7.32 -13.57 3.09
CA ARG A 118 -6.45 -14.56 3.75
C ARG A 118 -5.71 -15.42 2.74
N ASN A 119 -6.39 -15.83 1.67
CA ASN A 119 -5.77 -16.61 0.61
C ASN A 119 -4.70 -15.81 -0.15
N HIS A 120 -4.96 -14.54 -0.45
CA HIS A 120 -3.98 -13.66 -1.09
C HIS A 120 -2.70 -13.54 -0.26
N VAL A 121 -2.83 -13.29 1.03
CA VAL A 121 -1.68 -13.15 1.93
C VAL A 121 -0.93 -14.47 2.05
N LYS A 122 -1.65 -15.57 2.17
CA LYS A 122 -1.05 -16.90 2.27
C LYS A 122 -0.25 -17.25 1.02
N GLU A 123 -0.81 -17.01 -0.16
CA GLU A 123 -0.13 -17.25 -1.44
C GLU A 123 1.17 -16.45 -1.54
N ASP A 124 1.16 -15.18 -1.17
CA ASP A 124 2.35 -14.33 -1.20
C ASP A 124 3.43 -14.87 -0.27
N ILE A 125 3.06 -15.28 0.94
CA ILE A 125 3.99 -15.86 1.91
C ILE A 125 4.61 -17.14 1.35
N GLU A 126 3.81 -18.04 0.77
CA GLU A 126 4.29 -19.27 0.17
C GLU A 126 5.27 -19.02 -0.97
N ILE A 127 4.97 -18.05 -1.85
CA ILE A 127 5.85 -17.68 -2.96
C ILE A 127 7.19 -17.17 -2.42
N ARG A 128 7.18 -16.33 -1.37
CA ARG A 128 8.40 -15.79 -0.77
C ARG A 128 9.26 -16.89 -0.14
N GLN A 129 8.64 -17.89 0.46
CA GLN A 129 9.35 -19.01 1.09
C GLN A 129 10.03 -19.93 0.06
N GLN A 130 9.55 -19.95 -1.19
CA GLN A 130 10.14 -20.74 -2.27
C GLN A 130 11.37 -20.06 -2.89
N LYS A 131 11.60 -18.82 -2.58
CA LYS A 131 12.78 -18.05 -3.03
C LYS A 131 13.81 -17.99 -1.92
#